data_d8d3cdb13f9a1a7a90e04e919e13612f
#
_entry.id   d8d3cdb13f9a1a7a90e04e919e13612f
#
_cell.length_a   1.000
_cell.length_b   1.000
_cell.length_c   1.000
_cell.angle_alpha   90.00
_cell.angle_beta   90.00
_cell.angle_gamma   90.00
#
_symmetry.space_group_name_H-M   'P 1'
#
loop_
_entity.id
_entity.type
_entity.pdbx_description
1 polymer ?
#
loop_
_entity_poly.entity_id
_entity_poly.type
_entity_poly.pdbx_seq_one_letter_code
_entity_poly.pdbx_strand_id
1 'polypeptide(L)'
;MPQPGQKTVTVSGKALTLLEQKYKIEKTKKPYLSFAAFISEAALMELERRNILKEAQFISVIGFGDNILIVRDLRKAGQLIEVHIKNKKLKCITDDDFDCIHVGFALALPEVRMALKSMH
;
A
#
# COMPACT_ATOMS: atom_id res chain seq x y z
N MET A 1 -8.32 -31.30 9.85
CA MET A 1 -7.41 -31.19 8.70
C MET A 1 -7.79 -30.00 7.84
N PRO A 2 -6.81 -29.23 7.35
CA PRO A 2 -7.15 -28.17 6.38
C PRO A 2 -7.68 -28.78 5.09
N GLN A 3 -8.60 -28.10 4.46
CA GLN A 3 -9.12 -28.50 3.15
C GLN A 3 -8.05 -28.30 2.06
N PRO A 4 -8.20 -28.94 0.88
CA PRO A 4 -7.29 -28.70 -0.23
C PRO A 4 -7.16 -27.20 -0.52
N GLY A 5 -5.93 -26.72 -0.68
CA GLY A 5 -5.64 -25.31 -0.88
C GLY A 5 -5.47 -24.49 0.39
N GLN A 6 -5.65 -25.12 1.56
CA GLN A 6 -5.42 -24.45 2.86
C GLN A 6 -4.17 -24.96 3.53
N LYS A 7 -3.52 -24.07 4.27
CA LYS A 7 -2.37 -24.41 5.10
C LYS A 7 -2.59 -23.89 6.51
N THR A 8 -2.13 -24.67 7.50
CA THR A 8 -2.12 -24.23 8.88
C THR A 8 -0.79 -23.57 9.18
N VAL A 9 -0.84 -22.37 9.76
CA VAL A 9 0.35 -21.60 10.14
C VAL A 9 0.27 -21.27 11.61
N THR A 10 1.38 -21.44 12.33
CA THR A 10 1.48 -21.06 13.74
C THR A 10 2.10 -19.66 13.83
N VAL A 11 1.40 -18.74 14.50
CA VAL A 11 1.90 -17.41 14.80
C VAL A 11 1.97 -17.28 16.31
N SER A 12 3.11 -16.82 16.84
CA SER A 12 3.32 -16.75 18.28
C SER A 12 4.15 -15.53 18.67
N GLY A 13 4.26 -15.28 20.00
CA GLY A 13 5.10 -14.23 20.55
C GLY A 13 4.65 -12.82 20.19
N LYS A 14 5.61 -11.94 19.96
CA LYS A 14 5.34 -10.53 19.66
C LYS A 14 4.53 -10.35 18.38
N ALA A 15 4.75 -11.20 17.40
CA ALA A 15 4.01 -11.14 16.13
C ALA A 15 2.51 -11.34 16.38
N LEU A 16 2.16 -12.38 17.14
CA LEU A 16 0.75 -12.63 17.47
C LEU A 16 0.14 -11.49 18.26
N THR A 17 0.85 -10.96 19.26
CA THR A 17 0.36 -9.84 20.08
C THR A 17 0.06 -8.61 19.22
N LEU A 18 0.98 -8.25 18.33
CA LEU A 18 0.80 -7.10 17.45
C LEU A 18 -0.36 -7.30 16.48
N LEU A 19 -0.49 -8.50 15.92
CA LEU A 19 -1.57 -8.82 15.00
C LEU A 19 -2.92 -8.75 15.69
N GLU A 20 -3.02 -9.28 16.91
CA GLU A 20 -4.25 -9.23 17.68
C GLU A 20 -4.65 -7.79 18.03
N GLN A 21 -3.69 -6.95 18.38
CA GLN A 21 -3.95 -5.54 18.67
C GLN A 21 -4.49 -4.82 17.44
N LYS A 22 -3.87 -5.02 16.29
CA LYS A 22 -4.31 -4.41 15.04
C LYS A 22 -5.68 -4.94 14.61
N TYR A 23 -5.90 -6.23 14.78
CA TYR A 23 -7.19 -6.85 14.48
C TYR A 23 -8.32 -6.24 15.31
N LYS A 24 -8.10 -6.04 16.61
CA LYS A 24 -9.13 -5.42 17.47
C LYS A 24 -9.53 -4.05 16.98
N ILE A 25 -8.56 -3.25 16.52
CA ILE A 25 -8.82 -1.93 15.97
C ILE A 25 -9.66 -2.03 14.69
N GLU A 26 -9.30 -2.91 13.78
CA GLU A 26 -10.03 -3.09 12.52
C GLU A 26 -11.43 -3.65 12.76
N LYS A 27 -11.58 -4.56 13.72
CA LYS A 27 -12.87 -5.16 14.05
C LYS A 27 -13.87 -4.15 14.58
N THR A 28 -13.42 -3.07 15.23
CA THR A 28 -14.34 -2.00 15.66
C THR A 28 -15.02 -1.32 14.48
N LYS A 29 -14.33 -1.25 13.33
CA LYS A 29 -14.86 -0.68 12.10
C LYS A 29 -15.66 -1.69 11.28
N LYS A 30 -15.29 -2.97 11.37
CA LYS A 30 -15.89 -4.06 10.62
C LYS A 30 -16.21 -5.23 11.57
N PRO A 31 -17.35 -5.17 12.28
CA PRO A 31 -17.66 -6.19 13.30
C PRO A 31 -17.70 -7.63 12.80
N TYR A 32 -17.95 -7.82 11.50
CA TYR A 32 -18.02 -9.13 10.87
C TYR A 32 -16.66 -9.69 10.45
N LEU A 33 -15.57 -8.91 10.63
CA LEU A 33 -14.24 -9.32 10.19
C LEU A 33 -13.69 -10.44 11.07
N SER A 34 -13.36 -11.59 10.47
CA SER A 34 -12.70 -12.67 11.18
C SER A 34 -11.18 -12.42 11.25
N PHE A 35 -10.53 -13.03 12.25
CA PHE A 35 -9.07 -12.91 12.38
C PHE A 35 -8.36 -13.50 11.15
N ALA A 36 -8.85 -14.63 10.64
CA ALA A 36 -8.26 -15.25 9.45
C ALA A 36 -8.36 -14.34 8.22
N ALA A 37 -9.50 -13.67 8.02
CA ALA A 37 -9.67 -12.73 6.92
C ALA A 37 -8.75 -11.51 7.07
N PHE A 38 -8.61 -11.00 8.30
CA PHE A 38 -7.70 -9.90 8.59
C PHE A 38 -6.25 -10.25 8.23
N ILE A 39 -5.78 -11.45 8.63
CA ILE A 39 -4.43 -11.92 8.33
C ILE A 39 -4.22 -12.07 6.82
N SER A 40 -5.21 -12.65 6.12
CA SER A 40 -5.12 -12.87 4.67
C SER A 40 -5.02 -11.53 3.92
N GLU A 41 -5.83 -10.55 4.29
CA GLU A 41 -5.79 -9.22 3.67
C GLU A 41 -4.44 -8.53 3.92
N ALA A 42 -3.94 -8.58 5.16
CA ALA A 42 -2.67 -7.97 5.51
C ALA A 42 -1.51 -8.60 4.74
N ALA A 43 -1.51 -9.93 4.60
CA ALA A 43 -0.48 -10.64 3.85
C ALA A 43 -0.53 -10.29 2.36
N LEU A 44 -1.72 -10.24 1.77
CA LEU A 44 -1.88 -9.86 0.36
C LEU A 44 -1.40 -8.43 0.11
N MET A 45 -1.78 -7.50 0.97
CA MET A 45 -1.35 -6.10 0.86
C MET A 45 0.17 -5.98 0.92
N GLU A 46 0.82 -6.72 1.83
CA GLU A 46 2.28 -6.69 1.96
C GLU A 46 2.96 -7.28 0.73
N LEU A 47 2.43 -8.37 0.18
CA LEU A 47 2.98 -8.99 -1.02
C LEU A 47 2.82 -8.06 -2.24
N GLU A 48 1.67 -7.41 -2.38
CA GLU A 48 1.45 -6.43 -3.43
C GLU A 48 2.41 -5.26 -3.31
N ARG A 49 2.62 -4.75 -2.09
CA ARG A 49 3.55 -3.67 -1.84
C ARG A 49 4.98 -4.05 -2.25
N ARG A 50 5.42 -5.25 -1.86
CA ARG A 50 6.76 -5.75 -2.20
C ARG A 50 6.92 -5.92 -3.71
N ASN A 51 5.89 -6.43 -4.37
CA ASN A 51 5.91 -6.63 -5.81
C ASN A 51 6.04 -5.30 -6.56
N ILE A 52 5.26 -4.31 -6.15
CA ILE A 52 5.32 -2.96 -6.71
C ILE A 52 6.72 -2.36 -6.51
N LEU A 53 7.28 -2.47 -5.31
CA LEU A 53 8.62 -1.94 -5.02
C LEU A 53 9.70 -2.64 -5.81
N LYS A 54 9.57 -3.97 -6.03
CA LYS A 54 10.52 -4.73 -6.82
C LYS A 54 10.48 -4.33 -8.29
N GLU A 55 9.28 -4.19 -8.85
CA GLU A 55 9.11 -3.79 -10.25
C GLU A 55 9.48 -2.33 -10.47
N ALA A 56 9.32 -1.52 -9.45
CA ALA A 56 9.57 -0.08 -9.51
C ALA A 56 10.96 0.32 -8.97
N GLN A 57 11.95 -0.59 -9.03
CA GLN A 57 13.30 -0.31 -8.53
C GLN A 57 13.99 0.85 -9.27
N PHE A 58 13.53 1.20 -10.46
CA PHE A 58 14.03 2.33 -11.26
C PHE A 58 13.26 3.63 -10.99
N ILE A 59 12.32 3.62 -10.06
CA ILE A 59 11.59 4.81 -9.64
C ILE A 59 12.17 5.29 -8.33
N SER A 60 12.56 6.55 -8.25
CA SER A 60 13.08 7.15 -7.03
C SER A 60 12.29 8.41 -6.66
N VAL A 61 12.10 8.62 -5.36
CA VAL A 61 11.40 9.80 -4.85
C VAL A 61 12.32 11.00 -4.94
N ILE A 62 11.85 12.07 -5.56
CA ILE A 62 12.54 13.36 -5.58
C ILE A 62 12.01 14.22 -4.43
N GLY A 63 10.70 14.24 -4.22
CA GLY A 63 10.09 15.00 -3.14
C GLY A 63 8.60 14.80 -3.03
N PHE A 64 8.05 15.16 -1.87
CA PHE A 64 6.61 15.11 -1.62
C PHE A 64 6.23 16.33 -0.79
N GLY A 65 5.26 17.11 -1.26
CA GLY A 65 4.72 18.25 -0.55
C GLY A 65 3.52 18.82 -1.28
N ASP A 66 2.64 19.51 -0.55
CA ASP A 66 1.43 20.13 -1.11
C ASP A 66 0.57 19.13 -1.89
N ASN A 67 0.52 17.86 -1.42
CA ASN A 67 -0.23 16.78 -2.05
C ASN A 67 0.25 16.44 -3.46
N ILE A 68 1.52 16.71 -3.75
CA ILE A 68 2.17 16.38 -5.01
C ILE A 68 3.41 15.55 -4.72
N LEU A 69 3.46 14.35 -5.27
CA LEU A 69 4.64 13.50 -5.24
C LEU A 69 5.37 13.63 -6.57
N ILE A 70 6.68 13.89 -6.49
CA ILE A 70 7.55 13.94 -7.67
C ILE A 70 8.52 12.77 -7.59
N VAL A 71 8.53 11.94 -8.62
CA VAL A 71 9.45 10.80 -8.74
C VAL A 71 10.20 10.89 -10.05
N ARG A 72 11.36 10.23 -10.10
CA ARG A 72 12.15 10.08 -11.33
C ARG A 72 12.03 8.64 -11.80
N ASP A 73 11.74 8.45 -13.07
CA ASP A 73 11.62 7.11 -13.67
C ASP A 73 12.76 6.90 -14.67
N LEU A 74 13.70 6.03 -14.31
CA LEU A 74 14.87 5.74 -15.14
C LEU A 74 14.51 5.03 -16.43
N ARG A 75 13.36 4.31 -16.47
CA ARG A 75 12.89 3.68 -17.70
C ARG A 75 12.41 4.68 -18.74
N LYS A 76 12.10 5.89 -18.29
CA LYS A 76 11.69 7.01 -19.14
C LYS A 76 12.80 8.06 -19.25
N ALA A 77 14.04 7.60 -19.37
CA ALA A 77 15.22 8.46 -19.49
C ALA A 77 15.38 9.46 -18.34
N GLY A 78 14.98 9.08 -17.13
CA GLY A 78 15.07 9.95 -15.94
C GLY A 78 14.03 11.06 -15.91
N GLN A 79 12.93 10.93 -16.65
CA GLN A 79 11.85 11.91 -16.66
C GLN A 79 11.25 12.07 -15.26
N LEU A 80 10.93 13.30 -14.90
CA LEU A 80 10.20 13.60 -13.67
C LEU A 80 8.72 13.35 -13.88
N ILE A 81 8.14 12.61 -12.95
CA ILE A 81 6.73 12.20 -12.99
C ILE A 81 6.03 12.83 -11.80
N GLU A 82 4.87 13.42 -12.01
CA GLU A 82 4.07 14.02 -10.96
C GLU A 82 2.85 13.17 -10.67
N VAL A 83 2.65 12.82 -9.38
CA VAL A 83 1.44 12.14 -8.90
C VAL A 83 0.75 13.09 -7.92
N HIS A 84 -0.48 13.47 -8.23
CA HIS A 84 -1.25 14.41 -7.42
C HIS A 84 -2.30 13.69 -6.58
N ILE A 85 -2.50 14.16 -5.34
CA ILE A 85 -3.58 13.70 -4.48
C ILE A 85 -4.71 14.72 -4.57
N LYS A 86 -5.86 14.29 -5.09
CA LYS A 86 -7.07 15.12 -5.17
C LYS A 86 -8.29 14.30 -4.76
N ASN A 87 -9.10 14.84 -3.88
CA ASN A 87 -10.37 14.21 -3.46
C ASN A 87 -10.16 12.77 -2.97
N LYS A 88 -9.09 12.54 -2.19
CA LYS A 88 -8.70 11.22 -1.64
C LYS A 88 -8.29 10.21 -2.72
N LYS A 89 -7.97 10.68 -3.92
CA LYS A 89 -7.52 9.83 -5.03
C LYS A 89 -6.16 10.27 -5.52
N LEU A 90 -5.40 9.32 -6.03
CA LEU A 90 -4.11 9.57 -6.66
C LEU A 90 -4.28 9.56 -8.17
N LYS A 91 -3.70 10.56 -8.82
CA LYS A 91 -3.66 10.62 -10.28
C LYS A 91 -2.25 10.94 -10.73
N CYS A 92 -1.71 10.12 -11.64
CA CYS A 92 -0.47 10.43 -12.31
C CYS A 92 -0.77 11.44 -13.43
N ILE A 93 -0.34 12.66 -13.24
CA ILE A 93 -0.61 13.73 -14.20
C ILE A 93 0.16 13.49 -15.51
N THR A 94 1.39 12.99 -15.39
CA THR A 94 2.24 12.72 -16.54
C THR A 94 1.65 11.66 -17.47
N ASP A 95 1.11 10.56 -16.90
CA ASP A 95 0.49 9.48 -17.67
C ASP A 95 -1.02 9.68 -17.87
N ASP A 96 -1.59 10.71 -17.23
CA ASP A 96 -3.03 10.97 -17.23
C ASP A 96 -3.84 9.73 -16.83
N ASP A 97 -3.41 9.06 -15.75
CA ASP A 97 -3.94 7.76 -15.35
C ASP A 97 -4.07 7.70 -13.83
N PHE A 98 -5.11 7.00 -13.35
CA PHE A 98 -5.35 6.76 -11.93
C PHE A 98 -4.77 5.43 -11.46
N ASP A 99 -4.24 4.59 -12.35
CA ASP A 99 -3.84 3.23 -12.04
C ASP A 99 -2.56 2.81 -12.77
N CYS A 100 -1.63 3.72 -12.97
CA CYS A 100 -0.33 3.39 -13.55
C CYS A 100 0.66 2.95 -12.47
N ILE A 101 1.84 2.51 -12.88
CA ILE A 101 2.89 2.07 -11.96
C ILE A 101 3.30 3.17 -10.99
N HIS A 102 3.28 4.45 -11.40
CA HIS A 102 3.64 5.57 -10.55
C HIS A 102 2.63 5.77 -9.43
N VAL A 103 1.34 5.59 -9.70
CA VAL A 103 0.29 5.60 -8.68
C VAL A 103 0.47 4.44 -7.70
N GLY A 104 0.75 3.24 -8.21
CA GLY A 104 1.03 2.08 -7.36
C GLY A 104 2.25 2.31 -6.45
N PHE A 105 3.31 2.88 -7.00
CA PHE A 105 4.50 3.23 -6.24
C PHE A 105 4.16 4.24 -5.14
N ALA A 106 3.39 5.27 -5.47
CA ALA A 106 2.97 6.30 -4.51
C ALA A 106 2.19 5.69 -3.34
N LEU A 107 1.26 4.77 -3.62
CA LEU A 107 0.47 4.10 -2.59
C LEU A 107 1.32 3.25 -1.64
N ALA A 108 2.50 2.81 -2.07
CA ALA A 108 3.42 2.06 -1.22
C ALA A 108 4.20 2.96 -0.25
N LEU A 109 4.18 4.27 -0.43
CA LEU A 109 4.92 5.21 0.42
C LEU A 109 4.10 5.60 1.65
N PRO A 110 4.67 5.49 2.87
CA PRO A 110 3.95 5.84 4.11
C PRO A 110 3.46 7.29 4.14
N GLU A 111 4.28 8.24 3.69
CA GLU A 111 3.93 9.66 3.70
C GLU A 111 2.72 9.98 2.83
N VAL A 112 2.58 9.29 1.69
CA VAL A 112 1.43 9.44 0.81
C VAL A 112 0.17 8.88 1.46
N ARG A 113 0.28 7.71 2.08
CA ARG A 113 -0.85 7.09 2.80
C ARG A 113 -1.31 7.95 3.97
N MET A 114 -0.36 8.56 4.69
CA MET A 114 -0.71 9.48 5.78
C MET A 114 -1.45 10.71 5.27
N ALA A 115 -1.01 11.26 4.15
CA ALA A 115 -1.68 12.41 3.53
C ALA A 115 -3.11 12.06 3.10
N LEU A 116 -3.31 10.87 2.53
CA LEU A 116 -4.64 10.40 2.15
C LEU A 116 -5.57 10.26 3.37
N LYS A 117 -5.05 9.77 4.49
CA LYS A 117 -5.84 9.60 5.72
C LYS A 117 -6.23 10.93 6.36
N SER A 118 -5.42 11.97 6.21
CA SER A 118 -5.69 13.28 6.79
C SER A 118 -6.70 14.11 5.99
N MET A 119 -7.07 13.67 4.80
CA MET A 119 -8.08 14.33 3.99
C MET A 119 -9.48 14.01 4.48
N HIS A 120 -10.33 15.01 4.49
CA HIS A 120 -11.74 14.91 4.89
C HIS A 120 -12.68 14.98 3.69
#